data_89a8486507cdcf4dc435d84babb16f1f
#
_entry.id   89a8486507cdcf4dc435d84babb16f1f
#
_cell.length_a   1.000
_cell.length_b   1.000
_cell.length_c   1.000
_cell.angle_alpha   90.00
_cell.angle_beta   90.00
_cell.angle_gamma   90.00
#
_symmetry.space_group_name_H-M   'P 1'
#
loop_
_entity.id
_entity.type
_entity.pdbx_description
1 polymer ?
#
loop_
_entity_poly.entity_id
_entity_poly.type
_entity_poly.pdbx_seq_one_letter_code
_entity_poly.pdbx_strand_id
1 'polypeptide(L)'
;DTIKTIGKQNGIITKVEASVLTFVRAINFCLNILECSKEDTIKLRIMLDDYQSINEKSKFLSEETNFLLDASLGMIGIEHSRIVKLVSIVSLVFLPPTLIASIYGMNFAFMPELREIFAYPIVLVLMVISSILPYAICRKKNWL
;
A
#
# COMPACT_ATOMS: atom_id res chain seq x y z
N ASP A 1 -3.52 -8.79 8.61
CA ASP A 1 -3.70 -8.74 10.08
C ASP A 1 -2.88 -7.63 10.74
N THR A 2 -1.65 -7.38 10.34
CA THR A 2 -0.77 -6.35 10.93
C THR A 2 -1.38 -4.94 10.86
N ILE A 3 -1.91 -4.51 9.72
CA ILE A 3 -2.55 -3.18 9.55
C ILE A 3 -3.75 -3.02 10.48
N LYS A 4 -4.57 -4.06 10.62
CA LYS A 4 -5.72 -4.06 11.53
C LYS A 4 -5.28 -3.93 12.98
N THR A 5 -4.17 -4.56 13.34
CA THR A 5 -3.58 -4.47 14.68
C THR A 5 -3.04 -3.07 14.96
N ILE A 6 -2.32 -2.47 13.99
CA ILE A 6 -1.82 -1.09 14.08
C ILE A 6 -2.99 -0.11 14.24
N GLY A 7 -4.05 -0.25 13.44
CA GLY A 7 -5.24 0.60 13.56
C GLY A 7 -5.94 0.48 14.92
N LYS A 8 -6.00 -0.73 15.50
CA LYS A 8 -6.54 -0.94 16.84
C LYS A 8 -5.68 -0.26 17.92
N GLN A 9 -4.36 -0.35 17.80
CA GLN A 9 -3.43 0.30 18.74
C GLN A 9 -3.54 1.82 18.65
N ASN A 10 -3.62 2.39 17.46
CA ASN A 10 -3.83 3.83 17.29
C ASN A 10 -5.15 4.30 17.96
N GLY A 11 -6.21 3.51 17.83
CA GLY A 11 -7.48 3.79 18.53
C GLY A 11 -7.37 3.75 20.07
N ILE A 12 -6.46 2.93 20.62
CA ILE A 12 -6.18 2.91 22.07
C ILE A 12 -5.41 4.17 22.48
N ILE A 13 -4.38 4.54 21.72
CA ILE A 13 -3.56 5.74 21.96
C ILE A 13 -4.45 6.99 21.99
N THR A 14 -5.34 7.15 21.00
CA THR A 14 -6.28 8.28 20.95
C THR A 14 -7.21 8.35 22.18
N LYS A 15 -7.66 7.20 22.69
CA LYS A 15 -8.47 7.16 23.90
C LYS A 15 -7.66 7.57 25.14
N VAL A 16 -6.39 7.16 25.22
CA VAL A 16 -5.48 7.58 26.30
C VAL A 16 -5.27 9.09 26.25
N GLU A 17 -4.99 9.67 25.07
CA GLU A 17 -4.84 11.11 24.88
C GLU A 17 -6.08 11.89 25.34
N ALA A 18 -7.27 11.44 24.96
CA ALA A 18 -8.52 12.06 25.37
C ALA A 18 -8.73 12.00 26.89
N SER A 19 -8.37 10.86 27.51
CA SER A 19 -8.43 10.70 28.97
C SER A 19 -7.45 11.61 29.69
N VAL A 20 -6.19 11.65 29.25
CA VAL A 20 -5.14 12.52 29.81
C VAL A 20 -5.56 13.99 29.73
N LEU A 21 -6.09 14.43 28.57
CA LEU A 21 -6.57 15.82 28.42
C LEU A 21 -7.69 16.15 29.41
N THR A 22 -8.58 15.22 29.70
CA THR A 22 -9.64 15.40 30.66
C THR A 22 -9.10 15.53 32.07
N PHE A 23 -8.12 14.72 32.48
CA PHE A 23 -7.45 14.82 33.76
C PHE A 23 -6.68 16.12 33.92
N VAL A 24 -5.93 16.55 32.91
CA VAL A 24 -5.21 17.84 32.91
C VAL A 24 -6.19 19.00 33.12
N ARG A 25 -7.35 18.99 32.49
CA ARG A 25 -8.40 20.02 32.71
C ARG A 25 -8.95 19.98 34.11
N ALA A 26 -9.21 18.81 34.68
CA ALA A 26 -9.71 18.64 36.02
C ALA A 26 -8.68 19.16 37.06
N ILE A 27 -7.41 18.82 36.92
CA ILE A 27 -6.33 19.29 37.82
C ILE A 27 -6.19 20.81 37.73
N ASN A 28 -6.19 21.39 36.54
CA ASN A 28 -6.14 22.84 36.36
C ASN A 28 -7.36 23.54 36.98
N PHE A 29 -8.57 22.95 36.88
CA PHE A 29 -9.75 23.47 37.56
C PHE A 29 -9.56 23.46 39.09
N CYS A 30 -9.07 22.37 39.67
CA CYS A 30 -8.79 22.28 41.08
C CYS A 30 -7.76 23.33 41.55
N LEU A 31 -6.67 23.49 40.80
CA LEU A 31 -5.60 24.46 41.12
C LEU A 31 -6.06 25.92 41.08
N ASN A 32 -7.03 26.25 40.20
CA ASN A 32 -7.43 27.63 39.95
C ASN A 32 -8.68 28.06 40.76
N ILE A 33 -9.51 27.11 41.18
CA ILE A 33 -10.82 27.44 41.79
C ILE A 33 -10.91 26.99 43.23
N LEU A 34 -10.21 25.92 43.63
CA LEU A 34 -10.26 25.42 44.99
C LEU A 34 -9.15 26.03 45.84
N GLU A 35 -9.49 26.48 47.06
CA GLU A 35 -8.50 26.85 48.08
C GLU A 35 -7.82 25.57 48.61
N CYS A 36 -6.76 25.15 47.91
CA CYS A 36 -5.99 23.97 48.27
C CYS A 36 -4.92 24.30 49.31
N SER A 37 -4.64 23.35 50.21
CA SER A 37 -3.47 23.41 51.10
C SER A 37 -2.17 23.50 50.26
N LYS A 38 -1.11 24.11 50.82
CA LYS A 38 0.20 24.15 50.13
C LYS A 38 0.71 22.77 49.76
N GLU A 39 0.47 21.76 50.59
CA GLU A 39 0.86 20.38 50.31
C GLU A 39 0.09 19.79 49.15
N ASP A 40 -1.23 20.01 49.06
CA ASP A 40 -2.07 19.52 48.01
C ASP A 40 -1.76 20.21 46.67
N THR A 41 -1.44 21.50 46.69
CA THR A 41 -0.99 22.26 45.52
C THR A 41 0.28 21.65 44.91
N ILE A 42 1.25 21.26 45.74
CA ILE A 42 2.49 20.62 45.30
C ILE A 42 2.17 19.26 44.65
N LYS A 43 1.33 18.43 45.30
CA LYS A 43 0.92 17.13 44.76
C LYS A 43 0.21 17.26 43.41
N LEU A 44 -0.72 18.22 43.28
CA LEU A 44 -1.45 18.47 42.03
C LEU A 44 -0.52 18.94 40.90
N ARG A 45 0.51 19.74 41.20
CA ARG A 45 1.51 20.15 40.19
C ARG A 45 2.36 18.99 39.72
N ILE A 46 2.81 18.12 40.63
CA ILE A 46 3.54 16.90 40.25
C ILE A 46 2.67 16.02 39.34
N MET A 47 1.39 15.82 39.71
CA MET A 47 0.46 15.08 38.83
C MET A 47 0.29 15.75 37.45
N LEU A 48 0.25 17.07 37.39
CA LEU A 48 0.15 17.79 36.13
C LEU A 48 1.36 17.52 35.21
N ASP A 49 2.58 17.57 35.79
CA ASP A 49 3.82 17.30 35.04
C ASP A 49 3.87 15.85 34.57
N ASP A 50 3.42 14.89 35.41
CA ASP A 50 3.32 13.48 35.02
C ASP A 50 2.34 13.29 33.87
N TYR A 51 1.17 13.91 33.93
CA TYR A 51 0.18 13.84 32.81
C TYR A 51 0.66 14.51 31.54
N GLN A 52 1.42 15.61 31.64
CA GLN A 52 2.03 16.24 30.47
C GLN A 52 3.06 15.31 29.83
N SER A 53 3.90 14.67 30.61
CA SER A 53 4.86 13.67 30.12
C SER A 53 4.18 12.48 29.42
N ILE A 54 3.06 11.98 30.00
CA ILE A 54 2.26 10.92 29.37
C ILE A 54 1.65 11.40 28.05
N ASN A 55 1.16 12.64 27.99
CA ASN A 55 0.59 13.20 26.77
C ASN A 55 1.62 13.34 25.64
N GLU A 56 2.83 13.82 25.96
CA GLU A 56 3.92 13.91 24.99
C GLU A 56 4.31 12.53 24.47
N LYS A 57 4.41 11.55 25.35
CA LYS A 57 4.73 10.17 24.97
C LYS A 57 3.62 9.53 24.13
N SER A 58 2.35 9.81 24.44
CA SER A 58 1.20 9.35 23.65
C SER A 58 1.22 9.95 22.24
N LYS A 59 1.50 11.24 22.10
CA LYS A 59 1.64 11.91 20.81
C LYS A 59 2.75 11.28 19.97
N PHE A 60 3.92 11.08 20.57
CA PHE A 60 5.05 10.43 19.90
C PHE A 60 4.67 9.02 19.39
N LEU A 61 4.00 8.21 20.24
CA LEU A 61 3.54 6.88 19.85
C LEU A 61 2.48 6.94 18.74
N SER A 62 1.62 7.95 18.74
CA SER A 62 0.62 8.17 17.69
C SER A 62 1.29 8.48 16.34
N GLU A 63 2.28 9.38 16.33
CA GLU A 63 3.06 9.73 15.15
C GLU A 63 3.84 8.53 14.61
N GLU A 64 4.51 7.77 15.50
CA GLU A 64 5.22 6.55 15.12
C GLU A 64 4.28 5.50 14.52
N THR A 65 3.09 5.32 15.12
CA THR A 65 2.09 4.38 14.64
C THR A 65 1.56 4.79 13.25
N ASN A 66 1.31 6.07 13.04
CA ASN A 66 0.89 6.60 11.73
C ASN A 66 2.00 6.42 10.69
N PHE A 67 3.25 6.72 11.04
CA PHE A 67 4.39 6.47 10.15
C PHE A 67 4.50 5.00 9.74
N LEU A 68 4.36 4.08 10.69
CA LEU A 68 4.39 2.63 10.41
C LEU A 68 3.23 2.21 9.52
N LEU A 69 2.05 2.80 9.69
CA LEU A 69 0.89 2.55 8.84
C LEU A 69 1.15 3.02 7.41
N ASP A 70 1.63 4.24 7.24
CA ASP A 70 1.93 4.82 5.92
C ASP A 70 3.05 4.06 5.22
N ALA A 71 4.11 3.68 5.95
CA ALA A 71 5.18 2.85 5.43
C ALA A 71 4.66 1.48 4.96
N SER A 72 3.79 0.84 5.76
CA SER A 72 3.17 -0.45 5.41
C SER A 72 2.29 -0.36 4.17
N LEU A 73 1.48 0.70 4.05
CA LEU A 73 0.65 0.96 2.87
C LEU A 73 1.50 1.24 1.63
N GLY A 74 2.60 2.00 1.80
CA GLY A 74 3.57 2.26 0.74
C GLY A 74 4.22 0.98 0.22
N MET A 75 4.63 0.08 1.11
CA MET A 75 5.21 -1.23 0.73
C MET A 75 4.21 -2.09 -0.04
N ILE A 76 2.95 -2.13 0.41
CA ILE A 76 1.88 -2.85 -0.30
C ILE A 76 1.65 -2.23 -1.69
N GLY A 77 1.67 -0.91 -1.81
CA GLY A 77 1.56 -0.21 -3.10
C GLY A 77 2.67 -0.57 -4.07
N ILE A 78 3.90 -0.67 -3.60
CA ILE A 78 5.06 -1.10 -4.40
C ILE A 78 4.88 -2.55 -4.87
N GLU A 79 4.50 -3.47 -3.97
CA GLU A 79 4.30 -4.88 -4.31
C GLU A 79 3.14 -5.06 -5.30
N HIS A 80 2.02 -4.37 -5.08
CA HIS A 80 0.90 -4.36 -6.01
C HIS A 80 1.31 -3.85 -7.39
N SER A 81 2.06 -2.76 -7.45
CA SER A 81 2.58 -2.21 -8.71
C SER A 81 3.48 -3.21 -9.44
N ARG A 82 4.31 -3.96 -8.70
CA ARG A 82 5.15 -5.03 -9.25
C ARG A 82 4.33 -6.16 -9.86
N ILE A 83 3.29 -6.62 -9.17
CA ILE A 83 2.40 -7.69 -9.67
C ILE A 83 1.67 -7.23 -10.94
N VAL A 84 1.08 -6.03 -10.95
CA VAL A 84 0.39 -5.46 -12.11
C VAL A 84 1.34 -5.36 -13.31
N LYS A 85 2.57 -4.90 -13.08
CA LYS A 85 3.61 -4.82 -14.09
C LYS A 85 3.93 -6.19 -14.70
N LEU A 86 4.09 -7.21 -13.87
CA LEU A 86 4.38 -8.57 -14.30
C LEU A 86 3.23 -9.14 -15.15
N VAL A 87 1.99 -9.01 -14.68
CA VAL A 87 0.80 -9.46 -15.43
C VAL A 87 0.68 -8.73 -16.77
N SER A 88 0.94 -7.42 -16.80
CA SER A 88 0.89 -6.62 -18.03
C SER A 88 1.93 -7.07 -19.04
N ILE A 89 3.15 -7.38 -18.62
CA ILE A 89 4.21 -7.87 -19.51
C ILE A 89 3.85 -9.24 -20.08
N VAL A 90 3.37 -10.16 -19.24
CA VAL A 90 2.91 -11.48 -19.68
C VAL A 90 1.80 -11.34 -20.73
N SER A 91 0.79 -10.52 -20.47
CA SER A 91 -0.30 -10.27 -21.40
C SER A 91 0.20 -9.69 -22.73
N LEU A 92 1.11 -8.72 -22.68
CA LEU A 92 1.67 -8.07 -23.87
C LEU A 92 2.48 -9.04 -24.74
N VAL A 93 3.16 -10.01 -24.13
CA VAL A 93 3.94 -11.03 -24.83
C VAL A 93 3.05 -12.11 -25.46
N PHE A 94 1.96 -12.52 -24.77
CA PHE A 94 1.10 -13.60 -25.24
C PHE A 94 -0.02 -13.16 -26.18
N LEU A 95 -0.49 -11.92 -26.09
CA LEU A 95 -1.66 -11.44 -26.84
C LEU A 95 -1.43 -11.45 -28.36
N PRO A 96 -0.30 -10.96 -28.93
CA PRO A 96 -0.10 -10.98 -30.39
C PRO A 96 -0.01 -12.40 -30.97
N PRO A 97 0.76 -13.35 -30.42
CA PRO A 97 0.77 -14.73 -30.92
C PRO A 97 -0.59 -15.40 -30.82
N THR A 98 -1.32 -15.17 -29.72
CA THR A 98 -2.65 -15.76 -29.55
C THR A 98 -3.64 -15.24 -30.60
N LEU A 99 -3.56 -13.94 -30.92
CA LEU A 99 -4.37 -13.35 -31.99
C LEU A 99 -4.08 -14.00 -33.34
N ILE A 100 -2.80 -14.19 -33.69
CA ILE A 100 -2.39 -14.86 -34.90
C ILE A 100 -2.92 -16.28 -34.91
N ALA A 101 -2.71 -17.05 -33.84
CA ALA A 101 -3.21 -18.42 -33.72
C ALA A 101 -4.74 -18.50 -33.87
N SER A 102 -5.48 -17.54 -33.28
CA SER A 102 -6.93 -17.47 -33.41
C SER A 102 -7.39 -17.23 -34.84
N ILE A 103 -6.73 -16.32 -35.57
CA ILE A 103 -7.08 -16.03 -36.98
C ILE A 103 -6.87 -17.27 -37.82
N TYR A 104 -5.73 -17.94 -37.69
CA TYR A 104 -5.44 -19.17 -38.48
C TYR A 104 -6.17 -20.41 -37.97
N GLY A 105 -6.71 -20.37 -36.76
CA GLY A 105 -7.59 -21.41 -36.21
C GLY A 105 -9.06 -21.26 -36.58
N MET A 106 -9.44 -20.21 -37.32
CA MET A 106 -10.83 -20.02 -37.78
C MET A 106 -11.15 -20.93 -38.96
N ASN A 107 -12.35 -21.48 -38.97
CA ASN A 107 -12.82 -22.36 -40.06
C ASN A 107 -13.43 -21.54 -41.20
N PHE A 108 -12.61 -20.76 -41.90
CA PHE A 108 -13.08 -20.08 -43.11
C PHE A 108 -13.09 -21.02 -44.31
N ALA A 109 -14.13 -20.94 -45.14
CA ALA A 109 -14.24 -21.76 -46.37
C ALA A 109 -13.17 -21.39 -47.44
N PHE A 110 -12.64 -20.17 -47.37
CA PHE A 110 -11.64 -19.68 -48.31
C PHE A 110 -10.51 -18.96 -47.56
N MET A 111 -9.39 -19.66 -47.39
CA MET A 111 -8.12 -19.14 -46.88
C MET A 111 -7.01 -19.54 -47.88
N PRO A 112 -6.64 -18.65 -48.82
CA PRO A 112 -5.66 -18.97 -49.84
C PRO A 112 -4.28 -19.30 -49.27
N GLU A 113 -3.90 -18.69 -48.17
CA GLU A 113 -2.61 -18.87 -47.47
C GLU A 113 -2.40 -20.32 -47.01
N LEU A 114 -3.46 -21.04 -46.62
CA LEU A 114 -3.36 -22.43 -46.13
C LEU A 114 -3.02 -23.45 -47.24
N ARG A 115 -3.09 -23.05 -48.50
CA ARG A 115 -2.71 -23.92 -49.66
C ARG A 115 -1.20 -23.92 -49.91
N GLU A 116 -0.46 -22.95 -49.36
CA GLU A 116 0.98 -22.83 -49.54
C GLU A 116 1.73 -23.69 -48.53
N ILE A 117 2.69 -24.50 -49.01
CA ILE A 117 3.49 -25.42 -48.17
C ILE A 117 4.29 -24.65 -47.10
N PHE A 118 4.68 -23.42 -47.42
CA PHE A 118 5.47 -22.59 -46.50
C PHE A 118 4.61 -21.74 -45.54
N ALA A 119 3.28 -21.74 -45.66
CA ALA A 119 2.42 -20.93 -44.79
C ALA A 119 2.58 -21.27 -43.31
N TYR A 120 2.58 -22.55 -42.97
CA TYR A 120 2.72 -23.01 -41.59
C TYR A 120 4.03 -22.54 -40.89
N PRO A 121 5.23 -22.80 -41.46
CA PRO A 121 6.47 -22.32 -40.87
C PRO A 121 6.57 -20.79 -40.81
N ILE A 122 6.04 -20.05 -41.77
CA ILE A 122 6.01 -18.59 -41.78
C ILE A 122 5.16 -18.07 -40.60
N VAL A 123 3.98 -18.62 -40.39
CA VAL A 123 3.10 -18.23 -39.29
C VAL A 123 3.74 -18.50 -37.93
N LEU A 124 4.42 -19.64 -37.77
CA LEU A 124 5.16 -19.94 -36.54
C LEU A 124 6.27 -18.91 -36.27
N VAL A 125 7.06 -18.55 -37.26
CA VAL A 125 8.11 -17.53 -37.16
C VAL A 125 7.49 -16.17 -36.79
N LEU A 126 6.38 -15.81 -37.42
CA LEU A 126 5.66 -14.56 -37.15
C LEU A 126 5.12 -14.51 -35.73
N MET A 127 4.61 -15.61 -35.18
CA MET A 127 4.21 -15.71 -33.79
C MET A 127 5.38 -15.49 -32.83
N VAL A 128 6.53 -16.12 -33.11
CA VAL A 128 7.74 -15.95 -32.26
C VAL A 128 8.23 -14.51 -32.33
N ILE A 129 8.30 -13.90 -33.49
CA ILE A 129 8.71 -12.49 -33.64
C ILE A 129 7.74 -11.57 -32.91
N SER A 130 6.43 -11.79 -33.04
CA SER A 130 5.38 -11.00 -32.40
C SER A 130 5.42 -11.08 -30.88
N SER A 131 5.94 -12.17 -30.34
CA SER A 131 6.16 -12.35 -28.88
C SER A 131 7.44 -11.65 -28.39
N ILE A 132 8.53 -11.79 -29.14
CA ILE A 132 9.85 -11.25 -28.77
C ILE A 132 9.88 -9.72 -28.86
N LEU A 133 9.21 -9.13 -29.83
CA LEU A 133 9.25 -7.69 -30.11
C LEU A 133 8.71 -6.86 -28.93
N PRO A 134 7.53 -7.12 -28.35
CA PRO A 134 7.05 -6.42 -27.16
C PRO A 134 7.98 -6.61 -25.95
N TYR A 135 8.49 -7.82 -25.75
CA TYR A 135 9.44 -8.10 -24.66
C TYR A 135 10.73 -7.27 -24.81
N ALA A 136 11.30 -7.20 -25.99
CA ALA A 136 12.50 -6.41 -26.28
C ALA A 136 12.26 -4.91 -26.06
N ILE A 137 11.07 -4.39 -26.43
CA ILE A 137 10.69 -3.00 -26.22
C ILE A 137 10.57 -2.70 -24.72
N CYS A 138 9.91 -3.56 -23.94
CA CYS A 138 9.76 -3.39 -22.50
C CYS A 138 11.12 -3.43 -21.79
N ARG A 139 12.00 -4.33 -22.19
CA ARG A 139 13.36 -4.41 -21.64
C ARG A 139 14.18 -3.16 -21.97
N LYS A 140 14.12 -2.64 -23.21
CA LYS A 140 14.85 -1.43 -23.64
C LYS A 140 14.37 -0.17 -22.91
N LYS A 141 13.09 -0.12 -22.53
CA LYS A 141 12.50 1.01 -21.79
C LYS A 141 12.65 0.91 -20.27
N ASN A 142 13.41 -0.06 -19.75
CA ASN A 142 13.56 -0.31 -18.30
C ASN A 142 12.21 -0.48 -17.56
N TRP A 143 11.24 -1.09 -18.24
CA TRP A 143 9.95 -1.40 -17.63
C TRP A 143 9.97 -2.76 -16.89
N LEU A 144 11.02 -3.49 -17.04
CA LEU A 144 11.30 -4.76 -16.37
C LEU A 144 12.18 -4.56 -15.14
#